data_4158067b612a7e0fac53eda04eb696a6
#
_entry.id   4158067b612a7e0fac53eda04eb696a6
#
_cell.length_a   1.000
_cell.length_b   1.000
_cell.length_c   1.000
_cell.angle_alpha   90.00
_cell.angle_beta   90.00
_cell.angle_gamma   90.00
#
_symmetry.space_group_name_H-M   'P 1'
#
loop_
_entity.id
_entity.type
_entity.pdbx_description
1 polymer ?
#
loop_
_entity_poly.entity_id
_entity_poly.type
_entity_poly.pdbx_seq_one_letter_code
_entity_poly.pdbx_strand_id
1 'polypeptide(L)'
;MGDSDELYERVAIHAERPGFRISEIRLTPTQQVPWHHHSNIQDTFYVLSGRIRITLRFPDEHIELGVGENWGPASARRPHRVSNAGTDTATFLVLQGMGDYDFVPETASS
;
A
#
# COMPACT_ATOMS: atom_id res chain seq x y z
N MET A 1 8.95 -18.33 0.89
CA MET A 1 9.01 -17.69 0.14
C MET A 1 8.06 -17.03 -0.17
N GLY A 2 8.13 -16.35 -0.23
CA GLY A 2 7.07 -15.76 -0.23
C GLY A 2 6.62 -15.20 -1.43
N ASP A 3 5.40 -15.33 -1.58
CA ASP A 3 4.78 -14.73 -2.69
C ASP A 3 4.91 -13.24 -2.62
N SER A 4 5.03 -12.66 -1.43
CA SER A 4 5.15 -11.21 -1.35
C SER A 4 6.44 -10.71 -1.96
N ASP A 5 7.50 -11.51 -1.96
CA ASP A 5 8.74 -11.08 -2.60
C ASP A 5 8.59 -10.99 -4.10
N GLU A 6 7.68 -11.75 -4.69
CA GLU A 6 7.40 -11.66 -6.11
C GLU A 6 6.44 -10.54 -6.43
N LEU A 7 5.54 -10.22 -5.51
CA LEU A 7 4.51 -9.21 -5.71
C LEU A 7 5.00 -7.82 -5.37
N TYR A 8 5.79 -7.70 -4.33
CA TYR A 8 6.36 -6.44 -3.88
C TYR A 8 7.46 -6.71 -2.85
N GLU A 9 8.22 -5.68 -2.52
CA GLU A 9 9.30 -5.81 -1.57
C GLU A 9 9.08 -4.84 -0.40
N ARG A 10 9.13 -5.36 0.83
CA ARG A 10 9.18 -4.48 2.00
C ARG A 10 10.65 -4.21 2.29
N VAL A 11 11.07 -2.99 2.03
CA VAL A 11 12.47 -2.60 2.19
C VAL A 11 12.83 -2.44 3.65
N ALA A 12 11.94 -1.87 4.45
CA ALA A 12 12.23 -1.56 5.85
C ALA A 12 10.96 -1.31 6.62
N ILE A 13 11.05 -1.48 7.94
CA ILE A 13 10.05 -0.98 8.87
C ILE A 13 10.75 0.11 9.67
N HIS A 14 10.32 1.35 9.48
CA HIS A 14 10.98 2.50 10.08
C HIS A 14 10.52 2.78 11.50
N ALA A 15 9.30 2.42 11.82
CA ALA A 15 8.76 2.62 13.15
C ALA A 15 7.66 1.60 13.40
N GLU A 16 7.59 1.09 14.60
CA GLU A 16 6.54 0.15 14.95
C GLU A 16 6.25 0.26 16.44
N ARG A 17 4.99 0.42 16.77
CA ARG A 17 4.47 0.43 18.13
C ARG A 17 3.13 -0.28 18.08
N PRO A 18 2.63 -0.76 19.21
CA PRO A 18 1.28 -1.33 19.20
C PRO A 18 0.30 -0.35 18.56
N GLY A 19 -0.39 -0.81 17.50
CA GLY A 19 -1.38 0.00 16.82
C GLY A 19 -0.84 0.96 15.78
N PHE A 20 0.47 0.95 15.51
CA PHE A 20 1.05 1.90 14.56
C PHE A 20 2.30 1.33 13.91
N ARG A 21 2.42 1.53 12.59
CA ARG A 21 3.61 1.07 11.86
C ARG A 21 3.87 1.95 10.65
N ILE A 22 5.15 2.20 10.35
CA ILE A 22 5.57 2.85 9.11
C ILE A 22 6.47 1.87 8.37
N SER A 23 6.04 1.44 7.19
CA SER A 23 6.79 0.53 6.34
C SER A 23 7.22 1.23 5.08
N GLU A 24 8.34 0.80 4.52
CA GLU A 24 8.79 1.26 3.20
C GLU A 24 8.65 0.12 2.21
N ILE A 25 7.95 0.37 1.13
CA ILE A 25 7.61 -0.63 0.11
C ILE A 25 8.23 -0.22 -1.21
N ARG A 26 8.73 -1.21 -1.96
CA ARG A 26 9.28 -1.00 -3.29
C ARG A 26 8.52 -1.84 -4.30
N LEU A 27 8.19 -1.24 -5.44
CA LEU A 27 7.52 -1.92 -6.56
C LEU A 27 8.32 -1.69 -7.83
N THR A 28 8.72 -2.76 -8.50
CA THR A 28 9.17 -2.65 -9.87
C THR A 28 7.96 -2.38 -10.77
N PRO A 29 8.17 -2.03 -12.05
CA PRO A 29 7.02 -1.69 -12.90
C PRO A 29 5.97 -2.79 -13.05
N THR A 30 6.33 -4.06 -12.80
CA THR A 30 5.38 -5.16 -12.93
C THR A 30 4.88 -5.70 -11.59
N GLN A 31 5.32 -5.13 -10.49
CA GLN A 31 4.89 -5.59 -9.17
C GLN A 31 3.74 -4.76 -8.64
N GLN A 32 3.04 -5.31 -7.67
CA GLN A 32 1.95 -4.60 -7.00
C GLN A 32 1.72 -5.18 -5.61
N VAL A 33 1.18 -4.35 -4.73
CA VAL A 33 0.59 -4.84 -3.49
C VAL A 33 -0.83 -5.26 -3.88
N PRO A 34 -1.17 -6.54 -3.76
CA PRO A 34 -2.43 -7.05 -4.32
C PRO A 34 -3.64 -6.52 -3.56
N TRP A 35 -4.82 -6.76 -4.10
CA TRP A 35 -6.07 -6.38 -3.45
C TRP A 35 -6.13 -6.94 -2.04
N HIS A 36 -6.39 -6.07 -1.09
CA HIS A 36 -6.52 -6.45 0.31
C HIS A 36 -7.26 -5.35 1.07
N HIS A 37 -7.62 -5.65 2.30
CA HIS A 37 -8.09 -4.63 3.23
C HIS A 37 -7.48 -4.89 4.60
N HIS A 38 -7.59 -3.91 5.47
CA HIS A 38 -7.21 -4.04 6.87
C HIS A 38 -8.47 -3.87 7.70
N SER A 39 -8.61 -4.67 8.74
CA SER A 39 -9.85 -4.67 9.51
C SER A 39 -9.94 -3.49 10.45
N ASN A 40 -8.81 -3.06 11.01
CA ASN A 40 -8.82 -2.10 12.11
C ASN A 40 -7.95 -0.87 11.92
N ILE A 41 -7.16 -0.82 10.87
CA ILE A 41 -6.23 0.29 10.66
C ILE A 41 -6.50 0.98 9.33
N GLN A 42 -5.94 2.16 9.19
CA GLN A 42 -6.00 2.95 7.97
C GLN A 42 -4.59 3.10 7.42
N ASP A 43 -4.49 3.21 6.09
CA ASP A 43 -3.22 3.41 5.43
C ASP A 43 -3.13 4.80 4.84
N THR A 44 -2.00 5.46 5.06
CA THR A 44 -1.66 6.69 4.36
C THR A 44 -0.37 6.45 3.59
N PHE A 45 -0.30 6.91 2.36
CA PHE A 45 0.80 6.63 1.44
C PHE A 45 1.57 7.90 1.16
N TYR A 46 2.91 7.80 1.13
CA TYR A 46 3.80 8.92 0.81
C TYR A 46 4.89 8.42 -0.13
N VAL A 47 5.03 9.02 -1.32
CA VAL A 47 5.94 8.52 -2.34
C VAL A 47 7.33 9.12 -2.18
N LEU A 48 8.33 8.24 -2.12
CA LEU A 48 9.74 8.64 -2.04
C LEU A 48 10.39 8.71 -3.42
N SER A 49 10.05 7.78 -4.31
CA SER A 49 10.58 7.80 -5.68
C SER A 49 9.59 7.10 -6.60
N GLY A 50 9.62 7.48 -7.86
CA GLY A 50 8.72 6.90 -8.87
C GLY A 50 7.30 7.40 -8.77
N ARG A 51 6.37 6.61 -9.26
CA ARG A 51 4.94 6.93 -9.22
C ARG A 51 4.15 5.69 -8.87
N ILE A 52 3.10 5.85 -8.06
CA ILE A 52 2.22 4.74 -7.71
C ILE A 52 0.78 5.11 -8.05
N ARG A 53 -0.04 4.07 -8.21
CA ARG A 53 -1.49 4.20 -8.33
C ARG A 53 -2.13 3.39 -7.23
N ILE A 54 -3.03 4.03 -6.50
CA ILE A 54 -3.83 3.36 -5.47
C ILE A 54 -5.21 3.20 -6.06
N THR A 55 -5.68 1.96 -6.15
CA THR A 55 -7.01 1.64 -6.67
C THR A 55 -7.85 1.13 -5.52
N LEU A 56 -9.06 1.67 -5.37
CA LEU A 56 -9.93 1.38 -4.24
C LEU A 56 -11.32 0.98 -4.74
N ARG A 57 -12.03 0.29 -3.87
CA ARG A 57 -13.44 -0.08 -4.10
C ARG A 57 -14.31 0.50 -3.00
N PHE A 58 -15.59 0.62 -3.31
CA PHE A 58 -16.65 1.00 -2.39
C PHE A 58 -16.44 2.38 -1.76
N PRO A 59 -16.46 3.45 -2.58
CA PRO A 59 -16.69 3.44 -4.03
C PRO A 59 -15.40 3.19 -4.82
N ASP A 60 -15.57 2.87 -6.08
CA ASP A 60 -14.42 2.67 -6.97
C ASP A 60 -13.74 4.00 -7.20
N GLU A 61 -12.43 3.99 -7.04
CA GLU A 61 -11.63 5.20 -7.12
C GLU A 61 -10.19 4.83 -7.40
N HIS A 62 -9.47 5.69 -8.09
CA HIS A 62 -8.03 5.52 -8.18
C HIS A 62 -7.35 6.87 -8.04
N ILE A 63 -6.16 6.85 -7.43
CA ILE A 63 -5.36 8.04 -7.18
C ILE A 63 -3.95 7.73 -7.65
N GLU A 64 -3.31 8.65 -8.36
CA GLU A 64 -1.91 8.53 -8.74
C GLU A 64 -1.09 9.54 -7.97
N LEU A 65 0.06 9.10 -7.46
CA LEU A 65 0.94 9.93 -6.67
C LEU A 65 2.35 9.87 -7.25
N GLY A 66 2.99 11.02 -7.34
CA GLY A 66 4.41 11.13 -7.67
C GLY A 66 5.24 11.49 -6.44
N VAL A 67 6.53 11.71 -6.66
CA VAL A 67 7.47 11.97 -5.59
C VAL A 67 7.01 13.14 -4.73
N GLY A 68 7.02 12.93 -3.42
CA GLY A 68 6.65 13.97 -2.45
C GLY A 68 5.16 14.11 -2.24
N GLU A 69 4.34 13.38 -2.98
CA GLU A 69 2.90 13.44 -2.82
C GLU A 69 2.42 12.35 -1.86
N ASN A 70 1.30 12.61 -1.24
CA ASN A 70 0.71 11.66 -0.29
C ASN A 70 -0.80 11.63 -0.44
N TRP A 71 -1.38 10.54 0.02
CA TRP A 71 -2.83 10.38 0.03
C TRP A 71 -3.23 9.41 1.13
N GLY A 72 -4.33 9.73 1.77
CA GLY A 72 -4.92 8.87 2.77
C GLY A 72 -5.79 9.65 3.72
N PRO A 73 -6.36 8.96 4.68
CA PRO A 73 -6.19 7.53 4.89
C PRO A 73 -7.18 6.71 4.06
N ALA A 74 -6.71 5.54 3.60
CA ALA A 74 -7.62 4.54 3.08
C ALA A 74 -8.30 3.94 4.30
N SER A 75 -9.61 4.07 4.36
CA SER A 75 -10.38 3.67 5.55
C SER A 75 -10.23 2.19 5.84
N ALA A 76 -10.34 1.85 7.12
CA ALA A 76 -10.39 0.44 7.52
C ALA A 76 -11.47 -0.28 6.73
N ARG A 77 -11.18 -1.51 6.36
CA ARG A 77 -12.07 -2.42 5.61
C ARG A 77 -12.31 -2.02 4.15
N ARG A 78 -11.73 -0.95 3.68
CA ARG A 78 -11.88 -0.56 2.28
C ARG A 78 -10.85 -1.30 1.43
N PRO A 79 -11.27 -2.15 0.47
CA PRO A 79 -10.31 -2.86 -0.37
C PRO A 79 -9.50 -1.90 -1.21
N HIS A 80 -8.21 -2.19 -1.33
CA HIS A 80 -7.34 -1.37 -2.15
C HIS A 80 -6.18 -2.19 -2.70
N ARG A 81 -5.57 -1.66 -3.75
CA ARG A 81 -4.42 -2.23 -4.41
C ARG A 81 -3.47 -1.09 -4.76
N VAL A 82 -2.17 -1.34 -4.64
CA VAL A 82 -1.17 -0.34 -5.01
C VAL A 82 -0.33 -0.91 -6.14
N SER A 83 -0.22 -0.18 -7.23
CA SER A 83 0.56 -0.60 -8.39
C SER A 83 1.55 0.49 -8.78
N ASN A 84 2.51 0.13 -9.60
CA ASN A 84 3.47 1.09 -10.14
C ASN A 84 2.81 1.79 -11.33
N ALA A 85 2.77 3.11 -11.30
CA ALA A 85 2.13 3.90 -12.35
C ALA A 85 3.15 4.52 -13.30
N GLY A 86 4.44 4.21 -13.13
CA GLY A 86 5.50 4.77 -13.95
C GLY A 86 6.27 3.70 -14.71
N THR A 87 7.44 4.07 -15.17
CA THR A 87 8.32 3.16 -15.92
C THR A 87 9.53 2.74 -15.10
N ASP A 88 9.77 3.41 -13.97
CA ASP A 88 10.89 3.08 -13.09
C ASP A 88 10.37 2.48 -11.79
N THR A 89 11.28 1.86 -11.03
CA THR A 89 10.92 1.35 -9.71
C THR A 89 10.39 2.48 -8.83
N ALA A 90 9.33 2.20 -8.11
CA ALA A 90 8.73 3.15 -7.18
C ALA A 90 8.97 2.71 -5.75
N THR A 91 9.18 3.68 -4.86
CA THR A 91 9.35 3.43 -3.43
C THR A 91 8.44 4.39 -2.67
N PHE A 92 7.73 3.86 -1.68
CA PHE A 92 6.79 4.67 -0.92
C PHE A 92 6.70 4.19 0.53
N LEU A 93 6.29 5.11 1.39
CA LEU A 93 6.01 4.78 2.78
C LEU A 93 4.53 4.49 2.95
N VAL A 94 4.23 3.53 3.80
CA VAL A 94 2.85 3.26 4.24
C VAL A 94 2.82 3.52 5.74
N LEU A 95 2.02 4.51 6.13
CA LEU A 95 1.81 4.84 7.53
C LEU A 95 0.50 4.17 7.94
N GLN A 96 0.61 3.18 8.81
CA GLN A 96 -0.53 2.34 9.21
C GLN A 96 -0.90 2.56 10.65
N GLY A 97 -2.13 2.88 10.92
CA GLY A 97 -2.63 3.10 12.27
C GLY A 97 -4.03 3.67 12.21
N MET A 98 -4.72 3.82 13.32
CA MET A 98 -4.34 3.29 14.64
C MET A 98 -5.17 2.05 14.87
N GLY A 99 -4.57 1.00 15.38
CA GLY A 99 -5.30 -0.25 15.65
C GLY A 99 -4.42 -1.46 15.39
N ASP A 100 -4.95 -2.65 15.63
CA ASP A 100 -4.21 -3.87 15.41
C ASP A 100 -4.05 -4.11 13.90
N TYR A 101 -2.83 -4.38 13.49
CA TYR A 101 -2.54 -4.63 12.09
C TYR A 101 -3.03 -6.03 11.67
N ASP A 102 -3.64 -6.10 10.50
CA ASP A 102 -3.85 -7.35 9.79
C ASP A 102 -3.78 -7.08 8.29
N PHE A 103 -3.75 -8.13 7.52
CA PHE A 103 -3.75 -8.04 6.06
C PHE A 103 -4.70 -9.11 5.56
N VAL A 104 -5.84 -8.70 5.03
CA VAL A 104 -6.88 -9.63 4.57
C VAL A 104 -6.94 -9.58 3.05
N PRO A 105 -6.45 -10.62 2.35
CA PRO A 105 -6.51 -10.62 0.90
C PRO A 105 -7.94 -10.67 0.40
N GLU A 106 -8.19 -10.00 -0.72
CA GLU A 106 -9.48 -10.05 -1.38
C GLU A 106 -9.44 -11.18 -2.39
N THR A 107 -10.34 -12.14 -2.22
CA THR A 107 -10.31 -13.30 -3.07
C THR A 107 -11.10 -13.16 -4.34
N ALA A 108 -12.06 -12.30 -4.33
CA ALA A 108 -12.87 -12.19 -5.49
C ALA A 108 -12.46 -11.03 -6.29
N SER A 109 -11.35 -11.08 -6.74
CA SER A 109 -10.89 -9.99 -7.43
C SER A 109 -11.68 -9.64 -8.54
N SER A 110 -12.42 -10.42 -8.82
CA SER A 110 -13.21 -10.14 -9.86
C SER A 110 -14.15 -9.15 -9.65
#